data_8e200603de617167a138066965b6a5db
#
_entry.id   8e200603de617167a138066965b6a5db
#
_cell.length_a   1.000
_cell.length_b   1.000
_cell.length_c   1.000
_cell.angle_alpha   90.00
_cell.angle_beta   90.00
_cell.angle_gamma   90.00
#
_symmetry.space_group_name_H-M   'P 1'
#
loop_
_entity.id
_entity.type
_entity.pdbx_description
1 polymer ?
#
loop_
_entity_poly.entity_id
_entity_poly.type
_entity_poly.pdbx_seq_one_letter_code
_entity_poly.pdbx_strand_id
1 'polypeptide(L)'
;EEARGGLGVRFMSENHPDAFSWKNCLSETGGSHLPGAVGFNVGEKGAGQRRLHVHGDAGHGSTPYGKDFAIVKIGEVARRIATAEPPTASNEIWEGFVRTFKFDPQTERELIDGTGDYSKFGNLDAYAHAFSHTTIAETVLRAGGAINVLPSHAYLEMDVRPFPGQTQEDLDDFLRSALGDMADEVEIEHLITEDATQSSTDTELWRAIEATSKEFFPDKDVVPVHATGGSDLRFARRKGGNAYGFAMHAEGRDMASANSQLHSHDEHLYLEDLELTV
;
A
#
# COMPACT_ATOMS: atom_id res chain seq x y z
N GLU A 1 -14.71 8.79 0.98
CA GLU A 1 -14.02 10.00 1.45
C GLU A 1 -12.60 9.67 1.94
N GLU A 2 -12.43 8.61 2.70
CA GLU A 2 -11.16 8.13 3.25
C GLU A 2 -10.06 7.99 2.18
N ALA A 3 -10.36 7.38 1.05
CA ALA A 3 -9.39 7.16 -0.02
C ALA A 3 -8.78 8.46 -0.59
N ARG A 4 -9.53 9.56 -0.57
CA ARG A 4 -9.10 10.88 -1.09
C ARG A 4 -8.98 11.94 -0.02
N GLY A 5 -9.71 11.83 1.08
CA GLY A 5 -9.74 12.76 2.21
C GLY A 5 -10.22 14.19 1.88
N GLY A 6 -10.76 14.41 0.68
CA GLY A 6 -10.97 15.74 0.12
C GLY A 6 -11.98 16.61 0.87
N LEU A 7 -13.06 16.01 1.35
CA LEU A 7 -14.15 16.71 2.06
C LEU A 7 -14.14 16.49 3.57
N GLY A 8 -13.37 15.51 4.04
CA GLY A 8 -13.25 15.14 5.45
C GLY A 8 -12.02 15.73 6.12
N VAL A 9 -11.10 14.87 6.55
CA VAL A 9 -9.94 15.24 7.37
C VAL A 9 -8.99 16.18 6.63
N ARG A 10 -8.80 16.04 5.32
CA ARG A 10 -8.01 17.00 4.53
C ARG A 10 -8.59 18.40 4.65
N PHE A 11 -9.89 18.56 4.37
CA PHE A 11 -10.58 19.84 4.49
C PHE A 11 -10.42 20.43 5.90
N MET A 12 -10.62 19.62 6.94
CA MET A 12 -10.45 20.04 8.32
C MET A 12 -9.00 20.44 8.63
N SER A 13 -8.04 19.68 8.15
CA SER A 13 -6.62 19.96 8.39
C SER A 13 -6.13 21.26 7.73
N GLU A 14 -6.70 21.62 6.59
CA GLU A 14 -6.32 22.80 5.81
C GLU A 14 -7.10 24.06 6.22
N ASN A 15 -8.41 23.92 6.47
CA ASN A 15 -9.31 25.07 6.70
C ASN A 15 -9.62 25.29 8.17
N HIS A 16 -9.52 24.28 9.02
CA HIS A 16 -9.81 24.33 10.45
C HIS A 16 -8.72 23.63 11.28
N PRO A 17 -7.42 23.99 11.10
CA PRO A 17 -6.30 23.28 11.72
C PRO A 17 -6.35 23.24 13.25
N ASP A 18 -6.99 24.25 13.86
CA ASP A 18 -7.12 24.38 15.33
C ASP A 18 -8.34 23.64 15.90
N ALA A 19 -9.19 23.03 15.04
CA ALA A 19 -10.37 22.29 15.50
C ALA A 19 -10.00 20.97 16.21
N PHE A 20 -8.80 20.44 15.96
CA PHE A 20 -8.29 19.20 16.54
C PHE A 20 -6.89 19.39 17.09
N SER A 21 -6.58 18.64 18.15
CA SER A 21 -5.18 18.43 18.54
C SER A 21 -4.59 17.33 17.67
N TRP A 22 -3.73 17.69 16.73
CA TRP A 22 -3.04 16.73 15.85
C TRP A 22 -1.87 16.02 16.54
N LYS A 23 -1.59 16.35 17.80
CA LYS A 23 -0.40 15.86 18.52
C LYS A 23 -0.40 14.35 18.73
N ASN A 24 -1.53 13.81 19.16
CA ASN A 24 -1.70 12.39 19.43
C ASN A 24 -3.06 11.95 18.86
N CYS A 25 -3.03 11.02 17.91
CA CYS A 25 -4.23 10.55 17.21
C CYS A 25 -4.28 9.02 17.18
N LEU A 26 -5.45 8.49 17.40
CA LEU A 26 -5.78 7.08 17.20
C LEU A 26 -6.92 7.00 16.19
N SER A 27 -6.88 5.99 15.34
CA SER A 27 -7.94 5.68 14.38
C SER A 27 -8.00 4.17 14.16
N GLU A 28 -8.79 3.76 13.19
CA GLU A 28 -9.01 2.36 12.82
C GLU A 28 -7.70 1.63 12.50
N THR A 29 -7.81 0.32 12.41
CA THR A 29 -6.76 -0.64 12.02
C THR A 29 -5.65 -0.81 13.05
N GLY A 30 -5.57 -1.96 13.66
CA GLY A 30 -4.55 -2.31 14.66
C GLY A 30 -5.06 -3.39 15.58
N GLY A 31 -4.24 -3.79 16.55
CA GLY A 31 -4.58 -4.84 17.53
C GLY A 31 -4.75 -6.23 16.92
N SER A 32 -4.29 -6.43 15.69
CA SER A 32 -4.43 -7.70 14.99
C SER A 32 -3.44 -8.73 15.49
N HIS A 33 -3.91 -9.95 15.73
CA HIS A 33 -3.06 -11.02 16.23
C HIS A 33 -2.16 -11.61 15.15
N LEU A 34 -0.90 -11.78 15.52
CA LEU A 34 0.17 -12.43 14.78
C LEU A 34 0.70 -13.62 15.61
N PRO A 35 1.51 -14.52 15.04
CA PRO A 35 2.17 -15.56 15.82
C PRO A 35 3.00 -14.97 16.97
N GLY A 36 2.51 -15.11 18.21
CA GLY A 36 3.18 -14.61 19.42
C GLY A 36 3.20 -13.09 19.63
N ALA A 37 2.47 -12.32 18.81
CA ALA A 37 2.47 -10.86 18.89
C ALA A 37 1.09 -10.26 18.59
N VAL A 38 0.94 -8.95 18.89
CA VAL A 38 -0.17 -8.10 18.47
C VAL A 38 0.41 -6.94 17.67
N GLY A 39 -0.11 -6.73 16.45
CA GLY A 39 0.36 -5.70 15.53
C GLY A 39 -0.47 -4.42 15.60
N PHE A 40 0.19 -3.26 15.73
CA PHE A 40 -0.45 -1.95 15.66
C PHE A 40 0.13 -1.11 14.54
N ASN A 41 -0.74 -0.45 13.77
CA ASN A 41 -0.31 0.34 12.64
C ASN A 41 0.40 1.63 13.08
N VAL A 42 1.67 1.75 12.73
CA VAL A 42 2.47 2.97 12.95
C VAL A 42 2.60 3.82 11.71
N GLY A 43 2.28 3.27 10.55
CA GLY A 43 2.43 3.91 9.25
C GLY A 43 1.54 3.29 8.20
N GLU A 44 1.54 3.91 7.05
CA GLU A 44 0.73 3.48 5.91
C GLU A 44 1.46 3.73 4.59
N LYS A 45 1.12 2.93 3.59
CA LYS A 45 1.61 3.15 2.23
C LYS A 45 1.02 4.42 1.64
N GLY A 46 1.75 5.02 0.72
CA GLY A 46 1.29 6.15 -0.06
C GLY A 46 0.40 5.73 -1.23
N ALA A 47 0.05 6.70 -2.06
CA ALA A 47 -0.56 6.51 -3.36
C ALA A 47 0.32 7.18 -4.43
N GLY A 48 0.68 6.43 -5.44
CA GLY A 48 1.48 6.88 -6.58
C GLY A 48 0.80 6.50 -7.90
N GLN A 49 -0.52 6.72 -8.00
CA GLN A 49 -1.28 6.26 -9.16
C GLN A 49 -0.82 6.97 -10.43
N ARG A 50 -0.59 6.18 -11.47
CA ARG A 50 -0.05 6.62 -12.76
C ARG A 50 -0.93 6.18 -13.91
N ARG A 51 -0.91 7.01 -14.96
CA ARG A 51 -1.39 6.62 -16.28
C ARG A 51 -0.24 6.72 -17.26
N LEU A 52 0.04 5.64 -17.96
CA LEU A 52 1.08 5.54 -18.97
C LEU A 52 0.44 5.69 -20.35
N HIS A 53 0.83 6.68 -21.11
CA HIS A 53 0.33 6.95 -22.44
C HIS A 53 1.32 6.53 -23.52
N VAL A 54 0.81 5.96 -24.60
CA VAL A 54 1.57 5.69 -25.82
C VAL A 54 0.84 6.20 -27.03
N HIS A 55 1.59 6.59 -28.04
CA HIS A 55 1.09 7.09 -29.31
C HIS A 55 1.49 6.17 -30.45
N GLY A 56 0.70 6.20 -31.53
CA GLY A 56 0.94 5.48 -32.77
C GLY A 56 0.22 6.13 -33.94
N ASP A 57 0.23 5.47 -35.08
CA ASP A 57 -0.41 5.96 -36.30
C ASP A 57 -1.92 5.71 -36.32
N ALA A 58 -2.70 6.75 -36.57
CA ALA A 58 -4.10 6.60 -36.92
C ALA A 58 -4.27 6.03 -38.35
N GLY A 59 -5.33 5.29 -38.58
CA GLY A 59 -5.60 4.81 -39.95
C GLY A 59 -6.74 3.82 -40.04
N HIS A 60 -6.98 3.35 -41.27
CA HIS A 60 -7.97 2.33 -41.53
C HIS A 60 -7.35 0.93 -41.33
N GLY A 61 -8.05 0.04 -40.63
CA GLY A 61 -7.55 -1.29 -40.26
C GLY A 61 -7.24 -2.21 -41.46
N SER A 62 -7.74 -1.89 -42.70
CA SER A 62 -7.43 -2.66 -43.92
C SER A 62 -6.08 -2.30 -44.56
N THR A 63 -5.43 -1.22 -44.11
CA THR A 63 -4.13 -0.76 -44.66
C THR A 63 -3.06 -0.59 -43.53
N PRO A 64 -2.74 -1.68 -42.82
CA PRO A 64 -1.88 -1.61 -41.61
C PRO A 64 -0.37 -1.59 -41.92
N TYR A 65 0.03 -1.84 -43.15
CA TYR A 65 1.42 -1.98 -43.52
C TYR A 65 2.22 -0.70 -43.26
N GLY A 66 3.35 -0.85 -42.53
CA GLY A 66 4.26 0.24 -42.18
C GLY A 66 3.74 1.21 -41.12
N LYS A 67 2.64 0.86 -40.44
CA LYS A 67 2.06 1.66 -39.35
C LYS A 67 2.63 1.32 -37.99
N ASP A 68 2.76 2.31 -37.15
CA ASP A 68 3.09 2.18 -35.74
C ASP A 68 1.80 2.03 -34.90
N PHE A 69 1.69 0.94 -34.12
CA PHE A 69 0.47 0.55 -33.44
C PHE A 69 0.48 0.91 -31.95
N ALA A 70 -0.31 1.88 -31.54
CA ALA A 70 -0.48 2.21 -30.12
C ALA A 70 -0.98 0.99 -29.28
N ILE A 71 -1.82 0.11 -29.87
CA ILE A 71 -2.30 -1.11 -29.19
C ILE A 71 -1.15 -2.08 -28.90
N VAL A 72 -0.20 -2.24 -29.80
CA VAL A 72 0.94 -3.15 -29.60
C VAL A 72 1.87 -2.57 -28.55
N LYS A 73 2.13 -1.26 -28.61
CA LYS A 73 2.97 -0.56 -27.62
C LYS A 73 2.39 -0.67 -26.21
N ILE A 74 1.11 -0.38 -26.00
CA ILE A 74 0.53 -0.44 -24.67
C ILE A 74 0.49 -1.87 -24.11
N GLY A 75 0.32 -2.88 -24.98
CA GLY A 75 0.44 -4.28 -24.58
C GLY A 75 1.84 -4.65 -24.11
N GLU A 76 2.88 -4.15 -24.79
CA GLU A 76 4.28 -4.34 -24.38
C GLU A 76 4.61 -3.55 -23.08
N VAL A 77 4.10 -2.34 -22.93
CA VAL A 77 4.19 -1.56 -21.68
C VAL A 77 3.62 -2.35 -20.51
N ALA A 78 2.38 -2.84 -20.63
CA ALA A 78 1.75 -3.65 -19.57
C ALA A 78 2.58 -4.90 -19.25
N ARG A 79 3.06 -5.62 -20.27
CA ARG A 79 3.91 -6.80 -20.05
C ARG A 79 5.21 -6.47 -19.30
N ARG A 80 5.88 -5.37 -19.65
CA ARG A 80 7.14 -4.95 -19.00
C ARG A 80 6.91 -4.59 -17.54
N ILE A 81 5.87 -3.83 -17.25
CA ILE A 81 5.53 -3.46 -15.87
C ILE A 81 5.18 -4.70 -15.04
N ALA A 82 4.30 -5.59 -15.55
CA ALA A 82 3.88 -6.81 -14.87
C ALA A 82 5.02 -7.79 -14.57
N THR A 83 6.12 -7.72 -15.32
CA THR A 83 7.30 -8.59 -15.13
C THR A 83 8.47 -7.93 -14.41
N ALA A 84 8.37 -6.65 -14.09
CA ALA A 84 9.39 -5.95 -13.33
C ALA A 84 9.30 -6.31 -11.85
N GLU A 85 10.45 -6.43 -11.20
CA GLU A 85 10.52 -6.63 -9.76
C GLU A 85 10.42 -5.28 -9.05
N PRO A 86 9.34 -5.02 -8.28
CA PRO A 86 9.17 -3.75 -7.62
C PRO A 86 10.17 -3.57 -6.47
N PRO A 87 10.49 -2.31 -6.10
CA PRO A 87 11.38 -2.04 -4.98
C PRO A 87 10.90 -2.65 -3.66
N THR A 88 11.83 -3.14 -2.85
CA THR A 88 11.59 -3.73 -1.53
C THR A 88 11.92 -2.76 -0.40
N ALA A 89 11.14 -2.80 0.67
CA ALA A 89 11.45 -2.10 1.92
C ALA A 89 12.26 -3.04 2.83
N SER A 90 13.49 -2.64 3.16
CA SER A 90 14.25 -3.25 4.25
C SER A 90 14.32 -2.22 5.37
N ASN A 91 13.52 -2.41 6.43
CA ASN A 91 13.50 -1.54 7.61
C ASN A 91 13.17 -2.35 8.87
N GLU A 92 13.44 -1.75 10.03
CA GLU A 92 13.26 -2.40 11.34
C GLU A 92 11.82 -2.88 11.59
N ILE A 93 10.81 -2.22 11.00
CA ILE A 93 9.40 -2.60 11.17
C ILE A 93 9.11 -3.88 10.39
N TRP A 94 9.58 -3.98 9.15
CA TRP A 94 9.48 -5.22 8.37
C TRP A 94 10.23 -6.37 9.03
N GLU A 95 11.47 -6.14 9.46
CA GLU A 95 12.25 -7.15 10.19
C GLU A 95 11.52 -7.62 11.46
N GLY A 96 10.97 -6.67 12.25
CA GLY A 96 10.18 -6.98 13.44
C GLY A 96 8.98 -7.87 13.13
N PHE A 97 8.23 -7.57 12.07
CA PHE A 97 7.12 -8.39 11.59
C PHE A 97 7.57 -9.81 11.22
N VAL A 98 8.61 -9.96 10.40
CA VAL A 98 9.13 -11.28 10.00
C VAL A 98 9.52 -12.14 11.19
N ARG A 99 10.19 -11.54 12.19
CA ARG A 99 10.67 -12.24 13.40
C ARG A 99 9.54 -12.79 14.27
N THR A 100 8.31 -12.25 14.18
CA THR A 100 7.17 -12.80 14.94
C THR A 100 6.83 -14.24 14.52
N PHE A 101 7.13 -14.62 13.28
CA PHE A 101 6.84 -15.94 12.73
C PHE A 101 7.84 -17.02 13.14
N LYS A 102 8.99 -16.62 13.70
CA LYS A 102 10.02 -17.55 14.20
C LYS A 102 10.47 -18.58 13.16
N PHE A 103 10.69 -18.11 11.94
CA PHE A 103 11.26 -18.92 10.85
C PHE A 103 12.67 -19.43 11.21
N ASP A 104 13.16 -20.43 10.48
CA ASP A 104 14.55 -20.78 10.55
C ASP A 104 15.44 -19.62 10.07
N PRO A 105 16.73 -19.55 10.49
CA PRO A 105 17.58 -18.39 10.24
C PRO A 105 17.87 -18.10 8.75
N GLN A 106 17.73 -19.08 7.86
CA GLN A 106 17.90 -18.85 6.43
C GLN A 106 16.65 -18.24 5.83
N THR A 107 15.49 -18.82 6.08
CA THR A 107 14.17 -18.30 5.66
C THR A 107 13.95 -16.87 6.18
N GLU A 108 14.28 -16.62 7.46
CA GLU A 108 14.16 -15.27 8.04
C GLU A 108 14.99 -14.24 7.26
N ARG A 109 16.26 -14.54 6.98
CA ARG A 109 17.12 -13.62 6.19
C ARG A 109 16.60 -13.39 4.78
N GLU A 110 16.22 -14.45 4.06
CA GLU A 110 15.70 -14.35 2.70
C GLU A 110 14.44 -13.48 2.64
N LEU A 111 13.53 -13.61 3.62
CA LEU A 111 12.32 -12.80 3.71
C LEU A 111 12.63 -11.34 4.08
N ILE A 112 13.56 -11.10 4.99
CA ILE A 112 14.00 -9.74 5.36
C ILE A 112 14.62 -9.04 4.15
N ASP A 113 15.43 -9.75 3.36
CA ASP A 113 16.08 -9.24 2.15
C ASP A 113 15.12 -9.13 0.94
N GLY A 114 13.86 -9.55 1.08
CA GLY A 114 12.84 -9.50 0.01
C GLY A 114 12.99 -10.57 -1.07
N THR A 115 13.87 -11.56 -0.88
CA THR A 115 14.14 -12.65 -1.84
C THR A 115 13.49 -13.97 -1.46
N GLY A 116 12.79 -14.02 -0.32
CA GLY A 116 12.21 -15.22 0.25
C GLY A 116 10.89 -15.65 -0.37
N ASP A 117 10.47 -16.86 -0.04
CA ASP A 117 9.17 -17.41 -0.42
C ASP A 117 8.06 -16.92 0.53
N TYR A 118 7.28 -15.93 0.08
CA TYR A 118 6.20 -15.32 0.86
C TYR A 118 5.05 -16.28 1.20
N SER A 119 4.92 -17.42 0.51
CA SER A 119 3.93 -18.44 0.88
C SER A 119 4.14 -19.01 2.30
N LYS A 120 5.33 -18.82 2.87
CA LYS A 120 5.64 -19.17 4.27
C LYS A 120 4.81 -18.40 5.29
N PHE A 121 4.27 -17.23 4.93
CA PHE A 121 3.35 -16.47 5.79
C PHE A 121 1.93 -17.03 5.80
N GLY A 122 1.63 -18.07 4.99
CA GLY A 122 0.29 -18.68 4.92
C GLY A 122 -0.75 -17.68 4.43
N ASN A 123 -1.82 -17.49 5.20
CA ASN A 123 -2.92 -16.57 4.85
C ASN A 123 -2.51 -15.08 4.82
N LEU A 124 -1.31 -14.76 5.27
CA LEU A 124 -0.76 -13.40 5.27
C LEU A 124 0.23 -13.17 4.12
N ASP A 125 0.40 -14.09 3.19
CA ASP A 125 1.37 -13.99 2.10
C ASP A 125 1.23 -12.71 1.27
N ALA A 126 0.03 -12.39 0.82
CA ALA A 126 -0.26 -11.17 0.05
C ALA A 126 -0.06 -9.89 0.88
N TYR A 127 -0.43 -9.91 2.17
CA TYR A 127 -0.19 -8.80 3.07
C TYR A 127 1.31 -8.60 3.31
N ALA A 128 2.04 -9.66 3.63
CA ALA A 128 3.48 -9.62 3.86
C ALA A 128 4.24 -9.11 2.63
N HIS A 129 3.86 -9.57 1.43
CA HIS A 129 4.41 -9.04 0.18
C HIS A 129 4.10 -7.55 0.01
N ALA A 130 2.84 -7.14 0.21
CA ALA A 130 2.45 -5.74 0.12
C ALA A 130 3.11 -4.86 1.20
N PHE A 131 3.41 -5.41 2.38
CA PHE A 131 4.11 -4.70 3.45
C PHE A 131 5.57 -4.40 3.08
N SER A 132 6.25 -5.33 2.43
CA SER A 132 7.69 -5.27 2.12
C SER A 132 8.00 -4.71 0.72
N HIS A 133 7.02 -4.55 -0.16
CA HIS A 133 7.23 -4.09 -1.54
C HIS A 133 6.38 -2.86 -1.86
N THR A 134 6.86 -2.04 -2.80
CA THR A 134 5.96 -1.21 -3.58
C THR A 134 5.02 -2.12 -4.36
N THR A 135 3.72 -1.92 -4.22
CA THR A 135 2.77 -2.70 -5.00
C THR A 135 2.33 -1.93 -6.23
N ILE A 136 2.25 -2.64 -7.36
CA ILE A 136 1.81 -2.11 -8.64
C ILE A 136 0.73 -3.05 -9.17
N ALA A 137 -0.44 -2.50 -9.48
CA ALA A 137 -1.52 -3.24 -10.08
C ALA A 137 -2.03 -2.47 -11.29
N GLU A 138 -1.96 -3.08 -12.46
CA GLU A 138 -2.54 -2.57 -13.70
C GLU A 138 -4.05 -2.76 -13.65
N THR A 139 -4.79 -1.67 -13.59
CA THR A 139 -6.23 -1.72 -13.31
C THR A 139 -7.10 -1.33 -14.48
N VAL A 140 -6.62 -0.44 -15.36
CA VAL A 140 -7.38 0.03 -16.52
C VAL A 140 -6.50 0.08 -17.76
N LEU A 141 -6.90 -0.60 -18.81
CA LEU A 141 -6.28 -0.48 -20.14
C LEU A 141 -7.32 0.02 -21.15
N ARG A 142 -6.95 1.05 -21.91
CA ARG A 142 -7.80 1.63 -22.95
C ARG A 142 -7.02 1.80 -24.24
N ALA A 143 -7.59 1.24 -25.34
CA ALA A 143 -7.05 1.36 -26.69
C ALA A 143 -8.16 1.15 -27.71
N GLY A 144 -8.28 2.05 -28.66
CA GLY A 144 -9.23 1.96 -29.77
C GLY A 144 -10.71 2.05 -29.35
N GLY A 145 -11.58 2.11 -30.35
CA GLY A 145 -13.03 2.18 -30.16
C GLY A 145 -13.85 1.54 -31.30
N ALA A 146 -13.21 1.25 -32.43
CA ALA A 146 -13.86 0.61 -33.59
C ALA A 146 -12.93 -0.41 -34.23
N ILE A 147 -13.47 -1.55 -34.66
CA ILE A 147 -12.69 -2.69 -35.15
C ILE A 147 -11.92 -2.38 -36.45
N ASN A 148 -12.37 -1.43 -37.23
CA ASN A 148 -11.77 -1.05 -38.51
C ASN A 148 -10.87 0.22 -38.44
N VAL A 149 -10.56 0.73 -37.23
CA VAL A 149 -9.78 1.96 -37.01
C VAL A 149 -8.53 1.65 -36.20
N LEU A 150 -7.38 2.07 -36.68
CA LEU A 150 -6.13 2.07 -35.94
C LEU A 150 -6.13 3.26 -34.98
N PRO A 151 -6.07 3.02 -33.66
CA PRO A 151 -6.03 4.11 -32.68
C PRO A 151 -4.65 4.79 -32.68
N SER A 152 -4.65 6.11 -32.61
CA SER A 152 -3.42 6.90 -32.45
C SER A 152 -2.94 7.02 -31.01
N HIS A 153 -3.73 6.55 -30.04
CA HIS A 153 -3.45 6.67 -28.61
C HIS A 153 -3.98 5.50 -27.83
N ALA A 154 -3.23 5.06 -26.83
CA ALA A 154 -3.64 4.09 -25.84
C ALA A 154 -3.04 4.45 -24.49
N TYR A 155 -3.66 3.98 -23.41
CA TYR A 155 -3.13 4.18 -22.05
C TYR A 155 -3.40 3.01 -21.13
N LEU A 156 -2.57 2.92 -20.09
CA LEU A 156 -2.65 1.99 -18.97
C LEU A 156 -2.70 2.79 -17.67
N GLU A 157 -3.72 2.56 -16.83
CA GLU A 157 -3.74 3.10 -15.46
C GLU A 157 -3.32 2.03 -14.45
N MET A 158 -2.59 2.47 -13.43
CA MET A 158 -2.06 1.59 -12.39
C MET A 158 -2.34 2.18 -11.01
N ASP A 159 -2.75 1.30 -10.07
CA ASP A 159 -2.72 1.59 -8.64
C ASP A 159 -1.32 1.24 -8.12
N VAL A 160 -0.55 2.27 -7.76
CA VAL A 160 0.81 2.13 -7.23
C VAL A 160 0.82 2.57 -5.77
N ARG A 161 1.37 1.73 -4.90
CA ARG A 161 1.43 1.99 -3.45
C ARG A 161 2.88 1.93 -2.96
N PRO A 162 3.56 3.10 -2.84
CA PRO A 162 4.90 3.17 -2.27
C PRO A 162 4.89 2.93 -0.76
N PHE A 163 5.98 2.38 -0.23
CA PHE A 163 6.19 2.24 1.21
C PHE A 163 6.84 3.52 1.80
N PRO A 164 6.82 3.69 3.14
CA PRO A 164 7.45 4.82 3.80
C PRO A 164 8.94 4.97 3.46
N GLY A 165 9.33 6.19 3.07
CA GLY A 165 10.68 6.51 2.63
C GLY A 165 10.89 6.49 1.12
N GLN A 166 9.96 5.97 0.34
CA GLN A 166 9.99 6.02 -1.12
C GLN A 166 9.27 7.26 -1.64
N THR A 167 9.93 7.97 -2.55
CA THR A 167 9.41 9.19 -3.16
C THR A 167 8.63 8.92 -4.45
N GLN A 168 7.91 9.92 -4.94
CA GLN A 168 7.23 9.86 -6.24
C GLN A 168 8.25 9.79 -7.41
N GLU A 169 9.43 10.38 -7.24
CA GLU A 169 10.53 10.33 -8.21
C GLU A 169 11.12 8.92 -8.30
N ASP A 170 11.33 8.25 -7.16
CA ASP A 170 11.78 6.84 -7.13
C ASP A 170 10.81 5.92 -7.88
N LEU A 171 9.50 6.20 -7.82
CA LEU A 171 8.50 5.44 -8.57
C LEU A 171 8.63 5.67 -10.08
N ASP A 172 8.80 6.91 -10.50
CA ASP A 172 8.96 7.25 -11.92
C ASP A 172 10.25 6.65 -12.47
N ASP A 173 11.33 6.68 -11.71
CA ASP A 173 12.63 6.08 -12.09
C ASP A 173 12.51 4.55 -12.21
N PHE A 174 11.80 3.91 -11.27
CA PHE A 174 11.49 2.48 -11.39
C PHE A 174 10.70 2.17 -12.65
N LEU A 175 9.62 2.93 -12.94
CA LEU A 175 8.79 2.72 -14.13
C LEU A 175 9.60 2.92 -15.42
N ARG A 176 10.42 3.96 -15.49
CA ARG A 176 11.33 4.19 -16.64
C ARG A 176 12.32 3.05 -16.81
N SER A 177 12.88 2.56 -15.71
CA SER A 177 13.78 1.40 -15.73
C SER A 177 13.08 0.14 -16.24
N ALA A 178 11.85 -0.13 -15.79
CA ALA A 178 11.06 -1.26 -16.23
C ALA A 178 10.68 -1.18 -17.73
N LEU A 179 10.42 0.02 -18.22
CA LEU A 179 10.12 0.29 -19.63
C LEU A 179 11.35 0.12 -20.52
N GLY A 180 12.57 0.37 -20.00
CA GLY A 180 13.82 0.22 -20.74
C GLY A 180 13.87 1.11 -21.99
N ASP A 181 14.09 0.52 -23.15
CA ASP A 181 14.18 1.23 -24.44
C ASP A 181 12.88 1.91 -24.90
N MET A 182 11.73 1.57 -24.29
CA MET A 182 10.47 2.24 -24.54
C MET A 182 10.24 3.48 -23.66
N ALA A 183 11.09 3.76 -22.67
CA ALA A 183 10.86 4.82 -21.70
C ALA A 183 10.62 6.21 -22.34
N ASP A 184 11.32 6.50 -23.43
CA ASP A 184 11.18 7.78 -24.16
C ASP A 184 9.90 7.86 -25.01
N GLU A 185 9.24 6.75 -25.26
CA GLU A 185 7.98 6.69 -26.02
C GLU A 185 6.73 6.69 -25.11
N VAL A 186 6.93 6.65 -23.78
CA VAL A 186 5.87 6.57 -22.79
C VAL A 186 5.81 7.86 -21.98
N GLU A 187 4.68 8.55 -22.04
CA GLU A 187 4.38 9.67 -21.17
C GLU A 187 3.77 9.15 -19.85
N ILE A 188 4.33 9.57 -18.71
CA ILE A 188 3.87 9.24 -17.38
C ILE A 188 3.03 10.40 -16.83
N GLU A 189 1.71 10.19 -16.72
CA GLU A 189 0.77 11.11 -16.08
C GLU A 189 0.57 10.70 -14.61
N HIS A 190 0.70 11.66 -13.69
CA HIS A 190 0.40 11.48 -12.27
C HIS A 190 -1.08 11.72 -12.00
N LEU A 191 -1.81 10.70 -11.53
CA LEU A 191 -3.24 10.81 -11.22
C LEU A 191 -3.48 11.17 -9.76
N ILE A 192 -2.89 10.40 -8.83
CA ILE A 192 -2.94 10.64 -7.39
C ILE A 192 -1.53 10.44 -6.84
N THR A 193 -1.07 11.43 -6.09
CA THR A 193 0.24 11.41 -5.44
C THR A 193 0.06 11.75 -3.96
N GLU A 194 0.25 10.76 -3.10
CA GLU A 194 0.20 10.89 -1.65
C GLU A 194 1.41 10.14 -1.08
N ASP A 195 2.28 10.85 -0.39
CA ASP A 195 3.44 10.22 0.23
C ASP A 195 3.03 9.28 1.35
N ALA A 196 3.73 8.17 1.46
CA ALA A 196 3.60 7.27 2.60
C ALA A 196 4.00 7.99 3.90
N THR A 197 3.38 7.61 5.01
CA THR A 197 3.62 8.28 6.29
C THR A 197 3.85 7.27 7.40
N GLN A 198 4.68 7.65 8.39
CA GLN A 198 4.99 6.80 9.53
C GLN A 198 5.22 7.67 10.79
N SER A 199 4.72 7.20 11.94
CA SER A 199 5.06 7.74 13.26
C SER A 199 6.21 6.96 13.88
N SER A 200 7.00 7.63 14.72
CA SER A 200 8.02 6.98 15.54
C SER A 200 7.38 6.06 16.59
N THR A 201 8.03 4.96 16.93
CA THR A 201 7.68 4.12 18.08
C THR A 201 8.29 4.58 19.40
N ASP A 202 9.14 5.61 19.39
CA ASP A 202 9.67 6.23 20.61
C ASP A 202 8.81 7.41 21.07
N THR A 203 7.56 7.14 21.45
CA THR A 203 6.60 8.15 21.91
C THR A 203 5.85 7.68 23.17
N GLU A 204 5.31 8.64 23.92
CA GLU A 204 4.47 8.31 25.08
C GLU A 204 3.20 7.56 24.68
N LEU A 205 2.60 7.94 23.55
CA LEU A 205 1.39 7.28 23.06
C LEU A 205 1.66 5.83 22.64
N TRP A 206 2.81 5.56 21.97
CA TRP A 206 3.19 4.19 21.64
C TRP A 206 3.41 3.34 22.89
N ARG A 207 4.13 3.87 23.89
CA ARG A 207 4.31 3.18 25.19
C ARG A 207 3.00 2.90 25.90
N ALA A 208 1.99 3.79 25.76
CA ALA A 208 0.66 3.53 26.30
C ALA A 208 -0.06 2.40 25.56
N ILE A 209 0.04 2.33 24.22
CA ILE A 209 -0.47 1.22 23.41
C ILE A 209 0.16 -0.10 23.83
N GLU A 210 1.49 -0.14 23.98
CA GLU A 210 2.20 -1.33 24.46
C GLU A 210 1.74 -1.77 25.84
N ALA A 211 1.65 -0.84 26.78
CA ALA A 211 1.22 -1.13 28.14
C ALA A 211 -0.22 -1.68 28.19
N THR A 212 -1.14 -1.03 27.45
CA THR A 212 -2.54 -1.49 27.36
C THR A 212 -2.62 -2.87 26.71
N SER A 213 -1.93 -3.09 25.58
CA SER A 213 -1.93 -4.40 24.94
C SER A 213 -1.39 -5.51 25.86
N LYS A 214 -0.33 -5.24 26.63
CA LYS A 214 0.23 -6.19 27.60
C LYS A 214 -0.68 -6.47 28.79
N GLU A 215 -1.56 -5.55 29.15
CA GLU A 215 -2.56 -5.78 30.19
C GLU A 215 -3.58 -6.85 29.77
N PHE A 216 -4.02 -6.82 28.50
CA PHE A 216 -4.99 -7.77 27.95
C PHE A 216 -4.32 -9.05 27.41
N PHE A 217 -3.11 -8.93 26.85
CA PHE A 217 -2.37 -10.03 26.23
C PHE A 217 -0.93 -10.12 26.76
N PRO A 218 -0.74 -10.51 28.03
CA PRO A 218 0.55 -10.47 28.72
C PRO A 218 1.64 -11.33 28.06
N ASP A 219 1.24 -12.42 27.40
CA ASP A 219 2.16 -13.38 26.78
C ASP A 219 2.50 -13.04 25.32
N LYS A 220 1.92 -11.96 24.76
CA LYS A 220 2.17 -11.54 23.38
C LYS A 220 3.06 -10.32 23.32
N ASP A 221 3.98 -10.29 22.35
CA ASP A 221 4.75 -9.11 22.06
C ASP A 221 3.89 -8.07 21.33
N VAL A 222 4.26 -6.79 21.42
CA VAL A 222 3.66 -5.71 20.62
C VAL A 222 4.62 -5.34 19.51
N VAL A 223 4.15 -5.35 18.27
CA VAL A 223 4.97 -5.04 17.11
C VAL A 223 4.34 -3.95 16.24
N PRO A 224 5.15 -3.00 15.79
CA PRO A 224 4.69 -2.03 14.81
C PRO A 224 4.49 -2.70 13.45
N VAL A 225 3.42 -2.30 12.74
CA VAL A 225 3.15 -2.74 11.36
C VAL A 225 2.74 -1.56 10.50
N HIS A 226 2.75 -1.74 9.17
CA HIS A 226 2.22 -0.77 8.22
C HIS A 226 0.88 -1.23 7.64
N ALA A 227 -0.05 -0.29 7.52
CA ALA A 227 -1.22 -0.51 6.69
C ALA A 227 -0.81 -0.51 5.20
N THR A 228 -1.39 -1.42 4.42
CA THR A 228 -1.15 -1.50 2.98
C THR A 228 -1.96 -0.48 2.17
N GLY A 229 -2.97 0.14 2.80
CA GLY A 229 -3.76 1.26 2.30
C GLY A 229 -3.49 2.55 3.07
N GLY A 230 -4.17 3.63 2.69
CA GLY A 230 -4.11 4.91 3.38
C GLY A 230 -5.22 5.06 4.41
N SER A 231 -5.00 5.88 5.42
CA SER A 231 -5.97 6.26 6.45
C SER A 231 -5.96 7.78 6.67
N ASP A 232 -6.88 8.27 7.47
CA ASP A 232 -6.90 9.69 7.86
C ASP A 232 -5.73 10.07 8.80
N LEU A 233 -5.04 9.10 9.39
CA LEU A 233 -3.88 9.31 10.25
C LEU A 233 -2.70 10.02 9.56
N ARG A 234 -2.61 9.93 8.22
CA ARG A 234 -1.60 10.64 7.42
C ARG A 234 -1.63 12.16 7.64
N PHE A 235 -2.80 12.74 7.87
CA PHE A 235 -2.93 14.19 8.09
C PHE A 235 -2.33 14.60 9.43
N ALA A 236 -2.52 13.80 10.48
CA ALA A 236 -1.89 14.04 11.77
C ALA A 236 -0.36 13.90 11.67
N ARG A 237 0.15 12.86 11.01
CA ARG A 237 1.59 12.64 10.79
C ARG A 237 2.23 13.78 10.01
N ARG A 238 1.57 14.29 8.95
CA ARG A 238 2.05 15.45 8.17
C ARG A 238 2.11 16.74 8.96
N LYS A 239 1.34 16.84 10.05
CA LYS A 239 1.40 17.97 10.99
C LYS A 239 2.39 17.74 12.13
N GLY A 240 3.20 16.70 12.07
CA GLY A 240 4.20 16.36 13.09
C GLY A 240 3.62 15.66 14.31
N GLY A 241 2.39 15.15 14.22
CA GLY A 241 1.75 14.40 15.29
C GLY A 241 2.11 12.92 15.29
N ASN A 242 1.88 12.28 16.43
CA ASN A 242 1.96 10.84 16.60
C ASN A 242 0.60 10.22 16.29
N ALA A 243 0.54 9.32 15.32
CA ALA A 243 -0.73 8.78 14.89
C ALA A 243 -0.61 7.28 14.61
N TYR A 244 -1.44 6.50 15.29
CA TYR A 244 -1.41 5.04 15.23
C TYR A 244 -2.81 4.49 14.96
N GLY A 245 -2.87 3.39 14.20
CA GLY A 245 -4.06 2.58 14.11
C GLY A 245 -4.18 1.77 15.40
N PHE A 246 -5.36 1.85 16.04
CA PHE A 246 -5.65 1.18 17.30
C PHE A 246 -7.04 0.59 17.28
N ALA A 247 -7.09 -0.71 17.52
CA ALA A 247 -8.25 -1.48 17.91
C ALA A 247 -7.73 -2.65 18.76
N MET A 248 -8.63 -3.39 19.39
CA MET A 248 -8.30 -4.62 20.10
C MET A 248 -9.18 -5.74 19.56
N HIS A 249 -8.58 -6.86 19.20
CA HIS A 249 -9.32 -8.04 18.74
C HIS A 249 -9.21 -9.16 19.75
N ALA A 250 -10.28 -9.90 19.93
CA ALA A 250 -10.28 -11.08 20.79
C ALA A 250 -9.32 -12.16 20.24
N GLU A 251 -8.78 -12.99 21.14
CA GLU A 251 -7.94 -14.13 20.74
C GLU A 251 -8.64 -15.06 19.76
N GLY A 252 -7.88 -15.52 18.76
CA GLY A 252 -8.41 -16.37 17.68
C GLY A 252 -8.86 -15.59 16.43
N ARG A 253 -8.86 -14.26 16.48
CA ARG A 253 -9.02 -13.40 15.29
C ARG A 253 -7.66 -12.90 14.84
N ASP A 254 -7.07 -13.64 13.92
CA ASP A 254 -5.78 -13.28 13.36
C ASP A 254 -5.90 -12.09 12.36
N MET A 255 -4.75 -11.52 12.03
CA MET A 255 -4.68 -10.39 11.10
C MET A 255 -5.26 -10.72 9.72
N ALA A 256 -5.12 -11.96 9.24
CA ALA A 256 -5.67 -12.37 7.95
C ALA A 256 -7.20 -12.35 7.96
N SER A 257 -7.80 -12.87 9.05
CA SER A 257 -9.26 -12.85 9.24
C SER A 257 -9.80 -11.43 9.32
N ALA A 258 -9.15 -10.54 10.08
CA ALA A 258 -9.54 -9.14 10.19
C ALA A 258 -9.45 -8.43 8.82
N ASN A 259 -8.34 -8.57 8.09
CA ASN A 259 -8.15 -7.94 6.80
C ASN A 259 -9.12 -8.46 5.72
N SER A 260 -9.50 -9.73 5.76
CA SER A 260 -10.41 -10.33 4.77
C SER A 260 -11.85 -9.81 4.86
N GLN A 261 -12.23 -9.22 5.98
CA GLN A 261 -13.57 -8.66 6.20
C GLN A 261 -13.71 -7.23 5.67
N LEU A 262 -12.61 -6.47 5.58
CA LEU A 262 -12.63 -5.08 5.12
C LEU A 262 -13.17 -4.98 3.69
N HIS A 263 -14.17 -4.12 3.49
CA HIS A 263 -14.83 -3.88 2.20
C HIS A 263 -15.45 -5.13 1.55
N SER A 264 -15.72 -6.17 2.35
CA SER A 264 -16.37 -7.40 1.89
C SER A 264 -17.90 -7.31 1.97
N HIS A 265 -18.59 -8.27 1.33
CA HIS A 265 -20.06 -8.32 1.38
C HIS A 265 -20.63 -8.62 2.79
N ASP A 266 -19.82 -9.19 3.66
CA ASP A 266 -20.17 -9.57 5.03
C ASP A 266 -19.30 -8.84 6.05
N GLU A 267 -18.97 -7.57 5.77
CA GLU A 267 -18.25 -6.71 6.68
C GLU A 267 -19.05 -6.51 7.98
N HIS A 268 -18.45 -6.84 9.10
CA HIS A 268 -19.11 -6.77 10.40
C HIS A 268 -18.11 -6.51 11.53
N LEU A 269 -18.63 -6.03 12.66
CA LEU A 269 -17.90 -5.82 13.89
C LEU A 269 -18.35 -6.86 14.92
N TYR A 270 -17.40 -7.49 15.58
CA TYR A 270 -17.68 -8.35 16.72
C TYR A 270 -17.85 -7.51 17.99
N LEU A 271 -18.90 -7.78 18.77
CA LEU A 271 -19.16 -7.04 20.02
C LEU A 271 -18.01 -7.18 21.02
N GLU A 272 -17.39 -8.36 21.09
CA GLU A 272 -16.26 -8.62 21.95
C GLU A 272 -15.05 -7.75 21.61
N ASP A 273 -14.78 -7.51 20.32
CA ASP A 273 -13.70 -6.63 19.87
C ASP A 273 -14.00 -5.16 20.22
N LEU A 274 -15.29 -4.76 20.10
CA LEU A 274 -15.72 -3.43 20.51
C LEU A 274 -15.54 -3.25 22.03
N GLU A 275 -15.94 -4.23 22.83
CA GLU A 275 -15.76 -4.19 24.29
C GLU A 275 -14.31 -4.13 24.73
N LEU A 276 -13.41 -4.81 23.99
CA LEU A 276 -11.97 -4.76 24.25
C LEU A 276 -11.34 -3.41 23.84
N THR A 277 -11.88 -2.78 22.82
CA THR A 277 -11.32 -1.54 22.25
C THR A 277 -11.71 -0.29 23.06
N VAL A 278 -12.87 -0.28 23.72
CA VAL A 278 -13.45 0.85 24.46
C VAL A 278 -13.10 0.80 25.94
#